data_9e4aa2c10c001a1dbb24f0b2d96374b5
#
_entry.id   9e4aa2c10c001a1dbb24f0b2d96374b5
#
_cell.length_a   1.000
_cell.length_b   1.000
_cell.length_c   1.000
_cell.angle_alpha   90.00
_cell.angle_beta   90.00
_cell.angle_gamma   90.00
#
_symmetry.space_group_name_H-M   'P 1'
#
loop_
_entity.id
_entity.type
_entity.pdbx_description
1 polymer ?
#
loop_
_entity_poly.entity_id
_entity_poly.type
_entity_poly.pdbx_seq_one_letter_code
_entity_poly.pdbx_strand_id
1 'polypeptide(L)' 'MKEYTVLVTWDEEAQVWSAISDEIPLALESGSLDALIERVKMATPEILELNGKEDSKIRLFFKAERQALVV' A
#
# COMPACT_ATOMS: atom_id res chain seq x y z
N MET A 1 15.14 11.69 -4.54
CA MET A 1 14.34 10.53 -4.16
C MET A 1 12.91 10.98 -3.85
N LYS A 2 11.92 10.32 -4.45
CA LYS A 2 10.51 10.61 -4.22
C LYS A 2 9.97 9.69 -3.13
N GLU A 3 9.20 10.24 -2.22
CA GLU A 3 8.62 9.49 -1.09
C GLU A 3 7.09 9.51 -1.14
N TYR A 4 6.49 8.35 -0.89
CA TYR A 4 5.03 8.21 -0.85
C TYR A 4 4.62 7.43 0.39
N THR A 5 3.43 7.77 0.89
CA THR A 5 2.86 7.06 2.04
C THR A 5 1.73 6.15 1.57
N VAL A 6 1.76 4.92 2.05
CA VAL A 6 0.72 3.92 1.78
C VAL A 6 0.08 3.54 3.11
N LEU A 7 -1.23 3.71 3.21
CA LEU A 7 -1.99 3.32 4.39
C LEU A 7 -2.48 1.89 4.21
N VAL A 8 -2.19 1.04 5.18
CA VAL A 8 -2.58 -0.35 5.18
C VAL A 8 -3.52 -0.59 6.35
N THR A 9 -4.74 -1.06 6.07
CA THR A 9 -5.77 -1.24 7.06
C THR A 9 -6.29 -2.67 7.05
N TRP A 10 -6.47 -3.25 8.23
CA TRP A 10 -7.06 -4.57 8.35
C TRP A 10 -8.58 -4.48 8.24
N ASP A 11 -9.14 -5.31 7.38
CA ASP A 11 -10.59 -5.46 7.22
C ASP A 11 -11.01 -6.77 7.89
N GLU A 12 -11.60 -6.67 9.05
CA GLU A 12 -11.99 -7.82 9.85
C GLU A 12 -13.07 -8.66 9.18
N GLU A 13 -13.98 -8.02 8.47
CA GLU A 13 -15.08 -8.70 7.79
C GLU A 13 -14.57 -9.52 6.60
N ALA A 14 -13.71 -8.94 5.79
CA ALA A 14 -13.15 -9.58 4.61
C ALA A 14 -11.90 -10.42 4.89
N GLN A 15 -11.31 -10.28 6.10
CA GLN A 15 -10.09 -10.99 6.50
C GLN A 15 -8.93 -10.69 5.55
N VAL A 16 -8.79 -9.43 5.17
CA VAL A 16 -7.70 -8.97 4.32
C VAL A 16 -7.12 -7.66 4.83
N TRP A 17 -5.87 -7.39 4.43
CA TRP A 17 -5.26 -6.09 4.53
C TRP A 17 -5.53 -5.35 3.22
N SER A 18 -5.91 -4.08 3.30
CA SER A 18 -6.07 -3.25 2.12
C SER A 18 -5.04 -2.12 2.13
N ALA A 19 -4.48 -1.82 0.98
CA ALA A 19 -3.49 -0.75 0.81
C ALA A 19 -4.06 0.33 -0.08
N ILE A 20 -4.02 1.56 0.39
CA ILE A 20 -4.43 2.74 -0.37
C ILE A 20 -3.40 3.85 -0.19
N SER A 21 -3.36 4.79 -1.12
CA SER A 21 -2.52 5.97 -1.02
C SER A 21 -3.25 7.17 -1.60
N ASP A 22 -3.10 8.32 -0.96
CA ASP A 22 -3.64 9.59 -1.47
C ASP A 22 -2.80 10.14 -2.61
N GLU A 23 -1.56 9.69 -2.70
CA GLU A 23 -0.59 10.21 -3.68
C GLU A 23 -0.46 9.35 -4.93
N ILE A 24 -0.85 8.08 -4.82
CA ILE A 24 -0.75 7.11 -5.90
C ILE A 24 -2.13 6.46 -6.07
N PRO A 25 -2.66 6.34 -7.31
CA PRO A 25 -3.96 5.68 -7.53
C PRO A 25 -3.82 4.16 -7.34
N LEU A 26 -3.75 3.74 -6.10
CA LEU A 26 -3.43 2.40 -5.68
C LEU A 26 -4.52 1.88 -4.76
N ALA A 27 -5.04 0.68 -5.06
CA ALA A 27 -5.97 -0.02 -4.19
C ALA A 27 -5.74 -1.53 -4.34
N LEU A 28 -5.10 -2.14 -3.36
CA LEU A 28 -4.76 -3.56 -3.37
C LEU A 28 -5.18 -4.22 -2.07
N GLU A 29 -5.42 -5.53 -2.11
CA GLU A 29 -5.80 -6.32 -0.94
C GLU A 29 -5.01 -7.62 -0.90
N SER A 30 -4.75 -8.11 0.30
CA SER A 30 -4.14 -9.43 0.51
C SER A 30 -4.42 -9.89 1.94
N GLY A 31 -4.58 -11.19 2.12
CA GLY A 31 -4.69 -11.80 3.45
C GLY A 31 -3.40 -11.77 4.24
N SER A 32 -2.28 -11.50 3.58
CA SER A 32 -0.95 -11.40 4.19
C SER A 32 -0.40 -9.99 4.03
N LEU A 33 0.00 -9.38 5.15
CA LEU A 33 0.59 -8.04 5.13
C LEU A 33 1.90 -8.03 4.34
N ASP A 34 2.75 -9.03 4.54
CA ASP A 34 4.03 -9.10 3.82
C ASP A 34 3.81 -9.25 2.32
N ALA A 35 2.84 -10.07 1.91
CA ALA A 35 2.53 -10.23 0.49
C ALA A 35 1.97 -8.94 -0.10
N LEU A 36 1.16 -8.21 0.67
CA LEU A 36 0.60 -6.94 0.23
C LEU A 36 1.70 -5.91 -0.01
N ILE A 37 2.65 -5.81 0.92
CA ILE A 37 3.78 -4.89 0.79
C ILE A 37 4.57 -5.19 -0.49
N GLU A 38 4.85 -6.47 -0.77
CA GLU A 38 5.58 -6.85 -1.98
C GLU A 38 4.79 -6.50 -3.25
N ARG A 39 3.48 -6.70 -3.24
CA ARG A 39 2.62 -6.35 -4.38
C ARG A 39 2.60 -4.84 -4.62
N VAL A 40 2.54 -4.05 -3.57
CA VAL A 40 2.58 -2.58 -3.68
C VAL A 40 3.93 -2.14 -4.25
N LYS A 41 5.02 -2.73 -3.79
CA LYS A 41 6.36 -2.42 -4.29
C LYS A 41 6.48 -2.70 -5.80
N MET A 42 5.85 -3.76 -6.28
CA MET A 42 5.88 -4.11 -7.69
C MET A 42 4.95 -3.24 -8.53
N ALA A 43 3.79 -2.89 -8.00
CA ALA A 43 2.78 -2.13 -8.74
C ALA A 43 3.12 -0.64 -8.87
N THR A 44 3.78 -0.07 -7.86
CA THR A 44 4.02 1.38 -7.78
C THR A 44 4.77 1.94 -8.99
N PRO A 45 5.89 1.37 -9.44
CA PRO A 45 6.60 1.92 -10.59
C PRO A 45 5.74 1.96 -11.85
N GLU A 46 4.94 0.92 -12.09
CA GLU A 46 4.07 0.85 -13.26
C GLU A 46 2.96 1.90 -13.20
N ILE A 47 2.36 2.08 -12.03
CA ILE A 47 1.30 3.07 -11.83
C ILE A 47 1.85 4.49 -12.05
N LEU A 48 3.02 4.78 -11.51
CA LEU A 48 3.64 6.09 -11.65
C LEU A 48 4.00 6.37 -13.10
N GLU A 49 4.52 5.40 -13.81
CA GLU A 49 4.85 5.52 -15.23
C GLU A 49 3.60 5.84 -16.05
N LEU A 50 2.49 5.13 -15.81
CA LEU A 50 1.23 5.35 -16.50
C LEU A 50 0.65 6.74 -16.24
N ASN A 51 1.00 7.35 -15.10
CA ASN A 51 0.54 8.69 -14.73
C ASN A 51 1.57 9.78 -15.03
N GLY A 52 2.57 9.47 -15.86
CA GLY A 52 3.58 10.43 -16.29
C GLY A 52 4.55 10.86 -15.19
N LYS A 53 4.65 10.08 -14.13
CA LYS A 53 5.55 10.37 -13.02
C LYS A 53 6.67 9.33 -13.00
N GLU A 54 7.79 9.67 -13.62
CA GLU A 54 8.93 8.78 -13.66
C GLU A 54 9.99 9.23 -12.66
N ASP A 55 10.21 8.41 -11.65
CA ASP A 55 11.29 8.60 -10.69
C ASP A 55 12.16 7.36 -10.67
N SER A 56 13.48 7.56 -10.74
CA SER A 56 14.43 6.44 -10.73
C SER A 56 14.51 5.77 -9.37
N LYS A 57 14.18 6.50 -8.30
CA LYS A 57 14.18 5.97 -6.93
C LYS A 57 12.94 6.43 -6.19
N ILE A 58 12.29 5.47 -5.54
CA ILE A 58 11.06 5.70 -4.80
C ILE A 58 11.23 5.09 -3.42
N ARG A 59 10.78 5.82 -2.40
CA ARG A 59 10.69 5.29 -1.04
C ARG A 59 9.22 5.24 -0.64
N LEU A 60 8.78 4.10 -0.17
CA LEU A 60 7.41 3.91 0.30
C LEU A 60 7.42 3.78 1.82
N PHE A 61 6.55 4.56 2.46
CA PHE A 61 6.30 4.44 3.90
C PHE A 61 4.96 3.75 4.08
N PHE A 62 4.98 2.60 4.75
CA PHE A 62 3.76 1.86 5.04
C PHE A 62 3.32 2.15 6.47
N LYS A 63 2.10 2.65 6.63
CA LYS A 63 1.48 2.85 7.93
C LYS A 63 0.35 1.85 8.06
N ALA A 64 0.42 0.97 9.05
CA ALA A 64 -0.56 -0.08 9.25
C ALA A 64 -1.47 0.26 10.43
N GLU A 65 -2.78 0.06 10.25
CA GLU A 65 -3.77 0.24 11.30
C GLU A 65 -4.57 -1.04 11.47
N ARG A 66 -4.71 -1.46 12.72
CA ARG A 66 -5.53 -2.61 13.07
C ARG A 66 -6.06 -2.43 14.49
N GLN A 67 -7.36 -2.58 14.66
CA GLN A 67 -7.98 -2.52 15.97
C GLN A 67 -8.08 -3.92 16.58
N ALA A 68 -7.96 -4.00 17.89
CA ALA A 68 -8.20 -5.22 18.62
C ALA A 68 -9.00 -4.88 19.89
N LEU A 69 -10.05 -5.64 20.14
CA LEU A 69 -10.81 -5.52 21.38
C LEU A 69 -10.23 -6.50 22.38
N VAL A 70 -9.82 -5.95 23.52
CA VAL A 70 -9.28 -6.75 24.63
C VAL A 70 -10.26 -6.68 25.80
N VAL A 71 -10.74 -7.84 26.27
CA VAL A 71 -11.69 -7.95 27.38
C VAL A 71 -11.10 -8.66 28.57
#